data_56a33e629fd16f850dc6e5f2ac6ccf90
#
_entry.id   56a33e629fd16f850dc6e5f2ac6ccf90
#
_cell.length_a   1.000
_cell.length_b   1.000
_cell.length_c   1.000
_cell.angle_alpha   90.00
_cell.angle_beta   90.00
_cell.angle_gamma   90.00
#
_symmetry.space_group_name_H-M   'P 1'
#
loop_
_entity.id
_entity.type
_entity.pdbx_description
1 polymer ?
#
loop_
_entity_poly.entity_id
_entity_poly.type
_entity_poly.pdbx_seq_one_letter_code
_entity_poly.pdbx_strand_id
1 'polypeptide(L)'
;MDAALWSFVAMVPVLMSAWIGLRFMPAKRIVSRLLALSAGLLIALLSYDLVEVAFQIGGISASLAGFGLGIFVYIFANRLIADGGIGRRHSHTCGGLGGLTEEQISERNAATALVIGATLDGIPESMSIGISFLDNALVSASVILAVAVANIPEGLASGAGLKRSGLKPFRILTIWSMVVFACVLAAVAAHSLMGGLSSFAKAAMTAFAGGGVLAMTLNNIIPEAYEDVHDQISILGGIGFAIAFIVSHLFSH
;
A
#
# COMPACT_ATOMS: atom_id res chain seq x y z
N MET A 1 -3.10 13.77 -19.01
CA MET A 1 -4.44 13.32 -18.53
C MET A 1 -4.42 11.86 -18.16
N ASP A 2 -3.73 11.04 -18.94
CA ASP A 2 -3.73 9.58 -18.76
C ASP A 2 -3.09 9.11 -17.44
N ALA A 3 -1.96 9.70 -17.03
CA ALA A 3 -1.32 9.38 -15.75
C ALA A 3 -2.24 9.60 -14.53
N ALA A 4 -3.00 10.69 -14.52
CA ALA A 4 -3.98 10.94 -13.46
C ALA A 4 -5.13 9.93 -13.47
N LEU A 5 -5.65 9.61 -14.66
CA LEU A 5 -6.75 8.67 -14.83
C LEU A 5 -6.35 7.26 -14.36
N TRP A 6 -5.21 6.77 -14.81
CA TRP A 6 -4.77 5.42 -14.48
C TRP A 6 -4.32 5.26 -13.03
N SER A 7 -3.67 6.30 -12.45
CA SER A 7 -3.41 6.31 -11.02
C SER A 7 -4.72 6.32 -10.21
N PHE A 8 -5.72 7.08 -10.63
CA PHE A 8 -7.04 7.06 -9.99
C PHE A 8 -7.70 5.69 -10.09
N VAL A 9 -7.68 5.05 -11.27
CA VAL A 9 -8.23 3.69 -11.48
C VAL A 9 -7.54 2.67 -10.57
N ALA A 10 -6.22 2.74 -10.40
CA ALA A 10 -5.47 1.85 -9.52
C ALA A 10 -5.77 2.09 -8.03
N MET A 11 -6.04 3.34 -7.63
CA MET A 11 -6.23 3.73 -6.23
C MET A 11 -7.69 3.73 -5.76
N VAL A 12 -8.66 3.92 -6.66
CA VAL A 12 -10.09 3.95 -6.31
C VAL A 12 -10.57 2.70 -5.55
N PRO A 13 -10.10 1.48 -5.86
CA PRO A 13 -10.50 0.28 -5.13
C PRO A 13 -10.25 0.35 -3.62
N VAL A 14 -9.20 1.04 -3.15
CA VAL A 14 -8.95 1.20 -1.72
C VAL A 14 -10.04 2.02 -1.04
N LEU A 15 -10.51 3.09 -1.69
CA LEU A 15 -11.60 3.92 -1.17
C LEU A 15 -12.94 3.16 -1.16
N MET A 16 -13.21 2.43 -2.25
CA MET A 16 -14.45 1.63 -2.35
C MET A 16 -14.48 0.51 -1.32
N SER A 17 -13.37 -0.21 -1.13
CA SER A 17 -13.26 -1.30 -0.16
C SER A 17 -13.27 -0.77 1.28
N ALA A 18 -12.68 0.40 1.55
CA ALA A 18 -12.81 1.05 2.84
C ALA A 18 -14.27 1.40 3.16
N TRP A 19 -15.02 1.91 2.19
CA TRP A 19 -16.46 2.14 2.34
C TRP A 19 -17.23 0.83 2.60
N ILE A 20 -16.92 -0.24 1.87
CA ILE A 20 -17.51 -1.57 2.11
C ILE A 20 -17.16 -2.06 3.51
N GLY A 21 -15.88 -1.97 3.92
CA GLY A 21 -15.41 -2.37 5.24
C GLY A 21 -16.16 -1.67 6.37
N LEU A 22 -16.31 -0.36 6.27
CA LEU A 22 -17.05 0.42 7.28
C LEU A 22 -18.57 0.18 7.26
N ARG A 23 -19.16 -0.21 6.10
CA ARG A 23 -20.60 -0.43 5.97
C ARG A 23 -21.03 -1.81 6.44
N PHE A 24 -20.27 -2.84 6.08
CA PHE A 24 -20.61 -4.23 6.32
C PHE A 24 -19.87 -4.84 7.52
N MET A 25 -18.78 -4.23 7.98
CA MET A 25 -17.99 -4.69 9.11
C MET A 25 -17.69 -6.21 9.07
N PRO A 26 -17.01 -6.70 8.05
CA PRO A 26 -16.76 -8.12 7.89
C PRO A 26 -16.03 -8.69 9.12
N ALA A 27 -16.24 -9.99 9.39
CA ALA A 27 -15.58 -10.66 10.50
C ALA A 27 -14.05 -10.55 10.34
N LYS A 28 -13.32 -10.33 11.45
CA LYS A 28 -11.85 -10.19 11.45
C LYS A 28 -11.17 -11.30 10.64
N ARG A 29 -11.58 -12.54 10.83
CA ARG A 29 -11.04 -13.72 10.13
C ARG A 29 -11.17 -13.64 8.60
N ILE A 30 -12.23 -13.01 8.07
CA ILE A 30 -12.39 -12.81 6.61
C ILE A 30 -11.38 -11.78 6.14
N VAL A 31 -11.25 -10.66 6.88
CA VAL A 31 -10.29 -9.60 6.59
C VAL A 31 -8.87 -10.14 6.61
N SER A 32 -8.50 -10.90 7.64
CA SER A 32 -7.16 -11.48 7.78
C SER A 32 -6.83 -12.49 6.68
N ARG A 33 -7.83 -13.24 6.18
CA ARG A 33 -7.64 -14.10 5.00
C ARG A 33 -7.38 -13.31 3.72
N LEU A 34 -8.07 -12.20 3.54
CA LEU A 34 -7.86 -11.30 2.40
C LEU A 34 -6.49 -10.60 2.50
N LEU A 35 -6.08 -10.19 3.70
CA LEU A 35 -4.75 -9.63 3.93
C LEU A 35 -3.65 -10.66 3.65
N ALA A 36 -3.83 -11.92 4.05
CA ALA A 36 -2.89 -13.00 3.74
C ALA A 36 -2.74 -13.21 2.22
N LEU A 37 -3.86 -13.16 1.48
CA LEU A 37 -3.85 -13.23 0.01
C LEU A 37 -3.16 -12.00 -0.60
N SER A 38 -3.45 -10.80 -0.07
CA SER A 38 -2.82 -9.55 -0.51
C SER A 38 -1.31 -9.57 -0.30
N ALA A 39 -0.82 -10.11 0.82
CA ALA A 39 0.61 -10.23 1.08
C ALA A 39 1.34 -10.97 -0.05
N GLY A 40 0.77 -12.08 -0.53
CA GLY A 40 1.32 -12.81 -1.66
C GLY A 40 1.26 -12.05 -2.98
N LEU A 41 0.13 -11.36 -3.25
CA LEU A 41 -0.02 -10.49 -4.42
C LEU A 41 1.06 -9.40 -4.43
N LEU A 42 1.27 -8.71 -3.30
CA LEU A 42 2.25 -7.63 -3.18
C LEU A 42 3.68 -8.12 -3.32
N ILE A 43 4.03 -9.30 -2.77
CA ILE A 43 5.37 -9.88 -2.94
C ILE A 43 5.64 -10.21 -4.43
N ALA A 44 4.67 -10.72 -5.15
CA ALA A 44 4.82 -10.96 -6.59
C ALA A 44 4.94 -9.65 -7.37
N LEU A 45 4.05 -8.68 -7.10
CA LEU A 45 4.07 -7.36 -7.72
C LEU A 45 5.44 -6.68 -7.54
N LEU A 46 5.93 -6.60 -6.31
CA LEU A 46 7.23 -5.97 -6.05
C LEU A 46 8.38 -6.68 -6.79
N SER A 47 8.30 -8.00 -6.92
CA SER A 47 9.37 -8.79 -7.54
C SER A 47 9.39 -8.62 -9.05
N TYR A 48 8.25 -8.75 -9.72
CA TYR A 48 8.17 -8.79 -11.18
C TYR A 48 7.94 -7.41 -11.80
N ASP A 49 7.12 -6.58 -11.18
CA ASP A 49 6.67 -5.33 -11.78
C ASP A 49 7.44 -4.09 -11.25
N LEU A 50 8.10 -4.19 -10.10
CA LEU A 50 8.86 -3.06 -9.54
C LEU A 50 10.37 -3.30 -9.58
N VAL A 51 10.87 -4.35 -8.93
CA VAL A 51 12.32 -4.57 -8.79
C VAL A 51 12.94 -5.04 -10.11
N GLU A 52 12.30 -5.97 -10.81
CA GLU A 52 12.77 -6.46 -12.11
C GLU A 52 12.76 -5.34 -13.16
N VAL A 53 11.67 -4.57 -13.24
CA VAL A 53 11.57 -3.43 -14.16
C VAL A 53 12.61 -2.35 -13.83
N ALA A 54 12.84 -2.06 -12.55
CA ALA A 54 13.89 -1.13 -12.14
C ALA A 54 15.27 -1.62 -12.58
N PHE A 55 15.56 -2.91 -12.42
CA PHE A 55 16.81 -3.51 -12.87
C PHE A 55 17.01 -3.37 -14.40
N GLN A 56 15.98 -3.61 -15.18
CA GLN A 56 16.03 -3.46 -16.64
C GLN A 56 16.26 -2.00 -17.08
N ILE A 57 15.70 -1.01 -16.35
CA ILE A 57 15.83 0.41 -16.68
C ILE A 57 17.21 0.98 -16.32
N GLY A 58 17.71 0.71 -15.11
CA GLY A 58 18.88 1.41 -14.56
C GLY A 58 19.97 0.49 -13.95
N GLY A 59 19.81 -0.81 -14.08
CA GLY A 59 20.77 -1.80 -13.62
C GLY A 59 20.76 -2.01 -12.11
N ILE A 60 21.61 -2.91 -11.63
CA ILE A 60 21.62 -3.40 -10.24
C ILE A 60 21.89 -2.30 -9.20
N SER A 61 22.75 -1.34 -9.49
CA SER A 61 23.13 -0.28 -8.55
C SER A 61 21.98 0.67 -8.25
N ALA A 62 21.23 1.08 -9.27
CA ALA A 62 20.05 1.92 -9.12
C ALA A 62 18.94 1.19 -8.36
N SER A 63 18.71 -0.07 -8.72
CA SER A 63 17.67 -0.91 -8.09
C SER A 63 17.98 -1.15 -6.61
N LEU A 64 19.20 -1.55 -6.25
CA LEU A 64 19.56 -1.78 -4.85
C LEU A 64 19.55 -0.49 -4.02
N ALA A 65 20.02 0.63 -4.58
CA ALA A 65 19.99 1.91 -3.89
C ALA A 65 18.54 2.38 -3.62
N GLY A 66 17.69 2.32 -4.63
CA GLY A 66 16.28 2.68 -4.50
C GLY A 66 15.54 1.77 -3.52
N PHE A 67 15.69 0.46 -3.69
CA PHE A 67 15.04 -0.54 -2.84
C PHE A 67 15.43 -0.40 -1.36
N GLY A 68 16.74 -0.28 -1.08
CA GLY A 68 17.23 -0.07 0.28
C GLY A 68 16.72 1.24 0.89
N LEU A 69 16.68 2.32 0.09
CA LEU A 69 16.14 3.60 0.53
C LEU A 69 14.63 3.50 0.84
N GLY A 70 13.87 2.76 0.03
CA GLY A 70 12.44 2.54 0.25
C GLY A 70 12.18 1.83 1.58
N ILE A 71 12.91 0.74 1.86
CA ILE A 71 12.85 0.05 3.16
C ILE A 71 13.21 1.00 4.31
N PHE A 72 14.28 1.75 4.17
CA PHE A 72 14.75 2.66 5.22
C PHE A 72 13.72 3.76 5.51
N VAL A 73 13.19 4.41 4.47
CA VAL A 73 12.19 5.48 4.61
C VAL A 73 10.90 4.93 5.24
N TYR A 74 10.46 3.75 4.81
CA TYR A 74 9.30 3.10 5.42
C TYR A 74 9.49 2.84 6.92
N ILE A 75 10.61 2.18 7.30
CA ILE A 75 10.90 1.89 8.71
C ILE A 75 11.00 3.17 9.53
N PHE A 76 11.67 4.20 8.98
CA PHE A 76 11.82 5.48 9.64
C PHE A 76 10.47 6.18 9.86
N ALA A 77 9.64 6.24 8.82
CA ALA A 77 8.30 6.81 8.92
C ALA A 77 7.42 6.05 9.92
N ASN A 78 7.44 4.71 9.86
CA ASN A 78 6.68 3.87 10.77
C ASN A 78 7.13 4.06 12.24
N ARG A 79 8.43 4.20 12.50
CA ARG A 79 8.96 4.54 13.84
C ARG A 79 8.54 5.92 14.31
N LEU A 80 8.63 6.94 13.46
CA LEU A 80 8.20 8.30 13.81
C LEU A 80 6.72 8.33 14.24
N ILE A 81 5.89 7.51 13.62
CA ILE A 81 4.49 7.40 13.94
C ILE A 81 4.29 6.62 15.24
N ALA A 82 5.01 5.51 15.42
CA ALA A 82 4.97 4.73 16.65
C ALA A 82 5.50 5.55 17.85
N ASP A 83 6.59 6.30 17.68
CA ASP A 83 7.20 7.12 18.73
C ASP A 83 6.51 8.48 18.88
N GLY A 84 5.96 9.04 17.81
CA GLY A 84 5.23 10.32 17.78
C GLY A 84 3.91 10.29 18.55
N GLY A 85 3.49 9.12 19.00
CA GLY A 85 2.48 8.97 20.03
C GLY A 85 1.10 9.43 19.63
N ILE A 86 0.63 9.07 18.45
CA ILE A 86 -0.83 9.06 18.23
C ILE A 86 -1.47 8.05 19.21
N GLY A 87 -0.70 7.04 19.66
CA GLY A 87 -1.14 6.08 20.69
C GLY A 87 -0.55 6.28 22.10
N ARG A 88 0.69 6.76 22.25
CA ARG A 88 1.37 6.81 23.58
C ARG A 88 1.26 8.12 24.35
N ARG A 89 1.13 9.27 23.70
CA ARG A 89 1.08 10.56 24.41
C ARG A 89 -0.23 10.83 25.16
N HIS A 90 -1.26 9.98 25.01
CA HIS A 90 -2.53 10.19 25.70
C HIS A 90 -2.79 9.24 26.89
N SER A 91 -1.84 8.36 27.24
CA SER A 91 -1.96 7.52 28.43
C SER A 91 -1.66 8.26 29.75
N HIS A 92 -1.03 9.43 29.70
CA HIS A 92 -0.64 10.18 30.92
C HIS A 92 -1.17 11.61 31.05
N THR A 93 -1.99 12.06 30.08
CA THR A 93 -2.63 13.40 30.23
C THR A 93 -4.13 13.25 30.03
N CYS A 94 -4.86 13.39 31.09
CA CYS A 94 -6.32 13.46 31.12
C CYS A 94 -6.86 14.41 30.04
N GLY A 95 -7.66 13.89 29.07
CA GLY A 95 -8.52 14.79 28.32
C GLY A 95 -8.87 14.46 26.87
N GLY A 96 -8.34 13.40 26.24
CA GLY A 96 -8.57 13.23 24.78
C GLY A 96 -9.11 11.87 24.31
N LEU A 97 -8.92 10.80 25.05
CA LEU A 97 -9.38 9.45 24.71
C LEU A 97 -10.13 8.76 25.86
N GLY A 98 -10.64 9.51 26.80
CA GLY A 98 -11.29 9.02 28.01
C GLY A 98 -12.60 8.27 27.77
N GLY A 99 -12.53 7.14 27.07
CA GLY A 99 -13.69 6.30 26.78
C GLY A 99 -13.41 5.14 25.81
N LEU A 100 -12.19 5.01 25.29
CA LEU A 100 -11.83 3.90 24.40
C LEU A 100 -11.30 2.71 25.21
N THR A 101 -11.72 1.50 24.86
CA THR A 101 -11.16 0.26 25.41
C THR A 101 -9.76 -0.01 24.83
N GLU A 102 -8.94 -0.83 25.51
CA GLU A 102 -7.62 -1.24 25.00
C GLU A 102 -7.73 -1.91 23.62
N GLU A 103 -8.79 -2.70 23.39
CA GLU A 103 -9.07 -3.31 22.09
C GLU A 103 -9.31 -2.26 21.00
N GLN A 104 -10.10 -1.22 21.28
CA GLN A 104 -10.36 -0.12 20.35
C GLN A 104 -9.09 0.69 20.03
N ILE A 105 -8.21 0.85 21.00
CA ILE A 105 -6.92 1.51 20.82
C ILE A 105 -6.02 0.66 19.91
N SER A 106 -5.96 -0.66 20.16
CA SER A 106 -5.19 -1.60 19.35
C SER A 106 -5.69 -1.62 17.89
N GLU A 107 -6.99 -1.78 17.67
CA GLU A 107 -7.60 -1.76 16.33
C GLU A 107 -7.36 -0.43 15.60
N ARG A 108 -7.41 0.69 16.32
CA ARG A 108 -7.12 2.00 15.74
C ARG A 108 -5.67 2.11 15.29
N ASN A 109 -4.73 1.60 16.09
CA ASN A 109 -3.30 1.64 15.76
C ASN A 109 -3.00 0.77 14.54
N ALA A 110 -3.51 -0.47 14.50
CA ALA A 110 -3.37 -1.36 13.36
C ALA A 110 -3.96 -0.76 12.08
N ALA A 111 -5.22 -0.30 12.14
CA ALA A 111 -5.87 0.31 10.98
C ALA A 111 -5.19 1.61 10.51
N THR A 112 -4.62 2.40 11.45
CA THR A 112 -3.85 3.59 11.09
C THR A 112 -2.53 3.21 10.43
N ALA A 113 -1.86 2.16 10.91
CA ALA A 113 -0.64 1.66 10.29
C ALA A 113 -0.88 1.20 8.84
N LEU A 114 -2.02 0.55 8.56
CA LEU A 114 -2.41 0.18 7.18
C LEU A 114 -2.62 1.41 6.29
N VAL A 115 -3.31 2.46 6.77
CA VAL A 115 -3.51 3.70 5.99
C VAL A 115 -2.18 4.37 5.68
N ILE A 116 -1.26 4.37 6.64
CA ILE A 116 0.07 4.97 6.46
C ILE A 116 0.91 4.12 5.51
N GLY A 117 0.87 2.79 5.68
CA GLY A 117 1.51 1.86 4.77
C GLY A 117 1.04 2.10 3.34
N ALA A 118 -0.27 2.04 3.10
CA ALA A 118 -0.87 2.27 1.79
C ALA A 118 -0.60 3.69 1.22
N THR A 119 -0.27 4.67 2.05
CA THR A 119 0.15 6.00 1.58
C THR A 119 1.62 6.00 1.18
N LEU A 120 2.47 5.29 1.93
CA LEU A 120 3.92 5.23 1.70
C LEU A 120 4.29 4.42 0.46
N ASP A 121 3.51 3.43 0.09
CA ASP A 121 3.71 2.66 -1.16
C ASP A 121 2.87 3.21 -2.31
N GLY A 122 1.65 3.63 -2.07
CA GLY A 122 0.74 4.16 -3.09
C GLY A 122 1.28 5.42 -3.79
N ILE A 123 1.98 6.31 -3.06
CA ILE A 123 2.61 7.48 -3.66
C ILE A 123 3.72 7.09 -4.65
N PRO A 124 4.76 6.33 -4.28
CA PRO A 124 5.78 5.88 -5.21
C PRO A 124 5.26 5.02 -6.37
N GLU A 125 4.28 4.14 -6.12
CA GLU A 125 3.63 3.36 -7.18
C GLU A 125 2.91 4.27 -8.19
N SER A 126 2.16 5.24 -7.70
CA SER A 126 1.50 6.23 -8.56
C SER A 126 2.50 7.07 -9.34
N MET A 127 3.66 7.43 -8.74
CA MET A 127 4.74 8.10 -9.45
C MET A 127 5.33 7.19 -10.54
N SER A 128 5.51 5.90 -10.30
CA SER A 128 5.97 4.93 -11.30
C SER A 128 4.99 4.82 -12.47
N ILE A 129 3.69 4.80 -12.19
CA ILE A 129 2.64 4.89 -13.21
C ILE A 129 2.81 6.18 -14.02
N GLY A 130 2.99 7.33 -13.36
CA GLY A 130 3.21 8.62 -14.04
C GLY A 130 4.43 8.64 -14.95
N ILE A 131 5.55 8.05 -14.52
CA ILE A 131 6.80 7.97 -15.29
C ILE A 131 6.63 7.08 -16.52
N SER A 132 5.95 5.95 -16.41
CA SER A 132 5.79 5.01 -17.53
C SER A 132 5.05 5.61 -18.73
N PHE A 133 4.22 6.63 -18.53
CA PHE A 133 3.60 7.38 -19.62
C PHE A 133 4.55 8.33 -20.36
N LEU A 134 5.74 8.62 -19.84
CA LEU A 134 6.72 9.48 -20.50
C LEU A 134 7.49 8.75 -21.62
N ASP A 135 7.75 7.47 -21.44
CA ASP A 135 8.56 6.67 -22.36
C ASP A 135 7.68 5.94 -23.41
N ASN A 136 6.39 6.34 -23.58
CA ASN A 136 5.40 5.62 -24.40
C ASN A 136 5.33 4.12 -24.07
N ALA A 137 5.85 3.72 -22.92
CA ALA A 137 5.68 2.38 -22.43
C ALA A 137 4.18 2.18 -22.14
N LEU A 138 3.60 1.17 -22.73
CA LEU A 138 2.28 0.71 -22.33
C LEU A 138 2.40 0.40 -20.85
N VAL A 139 1.77 1.23 -19.99
CA VAL A 139 1.60 0.88 -18.58
C VAL A 139 0.99 -0.50 -18.60
N SER A 140 1.71 -1.44 -18.07
CA SER A 140 1.24 -2.81 -18.06
C SER A 140 -0.12 -2.82 -17.35
N ALA A 141 -1.16 -3.21 -18.06
CA ALA A 141 -2.49 -3.36 -17.47
C ALA A 141 -2.42 -4.30 -16.25
N SER A 142 -1.41 -5.19 -16.21
CA SER A 142 -1.09 -6.05 -15.08
C SER A 142 -0.73 -5.26 -13.83
N VAL A 143 0.11 -4.22 -13.91
CA VAL A 143 0.48 -3.38 -12.77
C VAL A 143 -0.75 -2.70 -12.18
N ILE A 144 -1.54 -2.05 -13.03
CA ILE A 144 -2.76 -1.35 -12.59
C ILE A 144 -3.74 -2.33 -11.94
N LEU A 145 -3.94 -3.49 -12.55
CA LEU A 145 -4.84 -4.52 -12.02
C LEU A 145 -4.32 -5.11 -10.71
N ALA A 146 -3.01 -5.42 -10.64
CA ALA A 146 -2.40 -5.98 -9.44
C ALA A 146 -2.47 -5.00 -8.26
N VAL A 147 -2.13 -3.73 -8.47
CA VAL A 147 -2.27 -2.66 -7.46
C VAL A 147 -3.73 -2.50 -7.04
N ALA A 148 -4.66 -2.43 -8.00
CA ALA A 148 -6.08 -2.30 -7.72
C ALA A 148 -6.62 -3.46 -6.87
N VAL A 149 -6.20 -4.70 -7.16
CA VAL A 149 -6.62 -5.90 -6.42
C VAL A 149 -5.97 -5.93 -5.03
N ALA A 150 -4.69 -5.58 -4.90
CA ALA A 150 -3.99 -5.52 -3.61
C ALA A 150 -4.59 -4.46 -2.66
N ASN A 151 -5.04 -3.35 -3.19
CA ASN A 151 -5.69 -2.27 -2.43
C ASN A 151 -7.06 -2.66 -1.82
N ILE A 152 -7.73 -3.69 -2.34
CA ILE A 152 -9.05 -4.12 -1.84
C ILE A 152 -8.98 -4.62 -0.38
N PRO A 153 -8.13 -5.58 -0.02
CA PRO A 153 -7.99 -6.04 1.36
C PRO A 153 -7.59 -4.93 2.34
N GLU A 154 -6.67 -4.07 1.93
CA GLU A 154 -6.15 -2.99 2.78
C GLU A 154 -7.24 -1.96 3.13
N GLY A 155 -7.98 -1.50 2.12
CA GLY A 155 -9.11 -0.61 2.36
C GLY A 155 -10.18 -1.26 3.23
N LEU A 156 -10.48 -2.54 2.98
CA LEU A 156 -11.47 -3.29 3.74
C LEU A 156 -11.05 -3.43 5.22
N ALA A 157 -9.80 -3.81 5.48
CA ALA A 157 -9.23 -3.97 6.82
C ALA A 157 -9.23 -2.64 7.58
N SER A 158 -8.64 -1.61 6.99
CA SER A 158 -8.53 -0.28 7.62
C SER A 158 -9.90 0.37 7.81
N GLY A 159 -10.81 0.25 6.83
CA GLY A 159 -12.17 0.78 6.95
C GLY A 159 -12.94 0.14 8.10
N ALA A 160 -12.88 -1.19 8.22
CA ALA A 160 -13.51 -1.93 9.32
C ALA A 160 -12.83 -1.63 10.67
N GLY A 161 -11.50 -1.66 10.75
CA GLY A 161 -10.73 -1.40 11.97
C GLY A 161 -10.93 0.03 12.51
N LEU A 162 -10.83 1.05 11.65
CA LEU A 162 -11.09 2.44 12.03
C LEU A 162 -12.54 2.64 12.49
N LYS A 163 -13.49 1.92 11.92
CA LYS A 163 -14.89 1.95 12.37
C LYS A 163 -15.05 1.32 13.75
N ARG A 164 -14.43 0.15 14.01
CA ARG A 164 -14.46 -0.51 15.33
C ARG A 164 -13.80 0.36 16.40
N SER A 165 -12.74 1.09 16.06
CA SER A 165 -12.09 2.05 16.97
C SER A 165 -12.91 3.31 17.27
N GLY A 166 -14.16 3.40 16.77
CA GLY A 166 -15.07 4.49 17.07
C GLY A 166 -14.94 5.73 16.18
N LEU A 167 -14.13 5.70 15.11
CA LEU A 167 -14.09 6.82 14.17
C LEU A 167 -15.39 6.95 13.38
N LYS A 168 -15.78 8.20 13.13
CA LYS A 168 -16.96 8.50 12.32
C LYS A 168 -16.73 8.13 10.86
N PRO A 169 -17.71 7.50 10.15
CA PRO A 169 -17.58 7.10 8.75
C PRO A 169 -17.06 8.21 7.84
N PHE A 170 -17.55 9.43 8.02
CA PHE A 170 -17.11 10.57 7.22
C PHE A 170 -15.59 10.83 7.34
N ARG A 171 -15.03 10.73 8.55
CA ARG A 171 -13.57 10.91 8.75
C ARG A 171 -12.77 9.82 8.08
N ILE A 172 -13.24 8.57 8.13
CA ILE A 172 -12.59 7.43 7.48
C ILE A 172 -12.52 7.65 5.97
N LEU A 173 -13.65 7.99 5.36
CA LEU A 173 -13.70 8.26 3.92
C LEU A 173 -12.88 9.50 3.53
N THR A 174 -12.85 10.53 4.36
CA THR A 174 -12.01 11.72 4.11
C THR A 174 -10.54 11.34 4.10
N ILE A 175 -10.06 10.52 5.06
CA ILE A 175 -8.68 10.05 5.11
C ILE A 175 -8.33 9.33 3.81
N TRP A 176 -9.14 8.35 3.40
CA TRP A 176 -8.90 7.58 2.18
C TRP A 176 -9.01 8.43 0.90
N SER A 177 -9.94 9.38 0.86
CA SER A 177 -10.02 10.32 -0.26
C SER A 177 -8.77 11.20 -0.37
N MET A 178 -8.19 11.60 0.76
CA MET A 178 -6.93 12.36 0.78
C MET A 178 -5.75 11.49 0.30
N VAL A 179 -5.69 10.22 0.69
CA VAL A 179 -4.66 9.28 0.20
C VAL A 179 -4.75 9.13 -1.31
N VAL A 180 -5.94 8.79 -1.83
CA VAL A 180 -6.16 8.67 -3.29
C VAL A 180 -5.79 9.95 -4.03
N PHE A 181 -6.20 11.11 -3.50
CA PHE A 181 -5.87 12.40 -4.09
C PHE A 181 -4.36 12.66 -4.11
N ALA A 182 -3.65 12.34 -3.01
CA ALA A 182 -2.19 12.47 -2.94
C ALA A 182 -1.49 11.56 -3.96
N CYS A 183 -1.95 10.32 -4.14
CA CYS A 183 -1.43 9.38 -5.13
C CYS A 183 -1.61 9.91 -6.56
N VAL A 184 -2.81 10.41 -6.89
CA VAL A 184 -3.08 11.00 -8.21
C VAL A 184 -2.19 12.23 -8.46
N LEU A 185 -2.02 13.11 -7.46
CA LEU A 185 -1.12 14.25 -7.57
C LEU A 185 0.34 13.81 -7.78
N ALA A 186 0.78 12.75 -7.09
CA ALA A 186 2.12 12.20 -7.24
C ALA A 186 2.36 11.67 -8.66
N ALA A 187 1.38 10.98 -9.27
CA ALA A 187 1.46 10.52 -10.66
C ALA A 187 1.56 11.69 -11.65
N VAL A 188 0.74 12.72 -11.47
CA VAL A 188 0.76 13.93 -12.31
C VAL A 188 2.09 14.68 -12.15
N ALA A 189 2.57 14.83 -10.93
CA ALA A 189 3.85 15.47 -10.65
C ALA A 189 5.01 14.70 -11.29
N ALA A 190 5.02 13.37 -11.15
CA ALA A 190 6.02 12.52 -11.78
C ALA A 190 5.99 12.64 -13.30
N HIS A 191 4.81 12.56 -13.92
CA HIS A 191 4.65 12.74 -15.36
C HIS A 191 5.16 14.12 -15.83
N SER A 192 4.84 15.17 -15.08
CA SER A 192 5.14 16.56 -15.50
C SER A 192 6.58 16.97 -15.22
N LEU A 193 7.18 16.48 -14.14
CA LEU A 193 8.48 16.97 -13.65
C LEU A 193 9.64 16.03 -14.01
N MET A 194 9.39 14.75 -14.27
CA MET A 194 10.43 13.74 -14.34
C MET A 194 10.80 13.29 -15.76
N GLY A 195 10.25 13.92 -16.80
CA GLY A 195 10.56 13.59 -18.20
C GLY A 195 12.05 13.70 -18.57
N GLY A 196 12.82 14.52 -17.82
CA GLY A 196 14.26 14.68 -18.01
C GLY A 196 15.15 13.84 -17.08
N LEU A 197 14.60 12.95 -16.25
CA LEU A 197 15.39 12.12 -15.34
C LEU A 197 16.22 11.07 -16.09
N SER A 198 17.42 10.81 -15.54
CA SER A 198 18.25 9.70 -16.01
C SER A 198 17.57 8.35 -15.74
N SER A 199 17.94 7.31 -16.53
CA SER A 199 17.49 5.93 -16.31
C SER A 199 17.81 5.45 -14.89
N PHE A 200 18.94 5.88 -14.32
CA PHE A 200 19.29 5.59 -12.93
C PHE A 200 18.24 6.12 -11.96
N ALA A 201 17.83 7.37 -12.10
CA ALA A 201 16.86 7.99 -11.19
C ALA A 201 15.46 7.37 -11.32
N LYS A 202 15.02 7.08 -12.56
CA LYS A 202 13.75 6.36 -12.80
C LYS A 202 13.76 4.98 -12.15
N ALA A 203 14.82 4.20 -12.39
CA ALA A 203 14.99 2.87 -11.80
C ALA A 203 15.02 2.91 -10.26
N ALA A 204 15.78 3.86 -9.68
CA ALA A 204 15.84 4.00 -8.23
C ALA A 204 14.47 4.35 -7.62
N MET A 205 13.65 5.16 -8.29
CA MET A 205 12.30 5.48 -7.82
C MET A 205 11.34 4.30 -7.91
N THR A 206 11.40 3.53 -9.00
CA THR A 206 10.59 2.31 -9.15
C THR A 206 10.98 1.27 -8.09
N ALA A 207 12.28 1.04 -7.88
CA ALA A 207 12.77 0.15 -6.84
C ALA A 207 12.46 0.65 -5.42
N PHE A 208 12.43 1.97 -5.20
CA PHE A 208 12.03 2.58 -3.93
C PHE A 208 10.60 2.18 -3.54
N ALA A 209 9.67 2.21 -4.49
CA ALA A 209 8.32 1.72 -4.25
C ALA A 209 8.34 0.23 -3.82
N GLY A 210 9.08 -0.62 -4.54
CA GLY A 210 9.22 -2.03 -4.20
C GLY A 210 9.78 -2.27 -2.79
N GLY A 211 10.77 -1.47 -2.36
CA GLY A 211 11.32 -1.52 -0.99
C GLY A 211 10.29 -1.14 0.07
N GLY A 212 9.49 -0.11 -0.18
CA GLY A 212 8.39 0.32 0.70
C GLY A 212 7.31 -0.75 0.84
N VAL A 213 6.86 -1.31 -0.29
CA VAL A 213 5.87 -2.40 -0.34
C VAL A 213 6.36 -3.63 0.44
N LEU A 214 7.62 -4.03 0.27
CA LEU A 214 8.17 -5.16 1.03
C LEU A 214 8.15 -4.87 2.53
N ALA A 215 8.65 -3.70 2.94
CA ALA A 215 8.71 -3.34 4.35
C ALA A 215 7.32 -3.28 4.99
N MET A 216 6.30 -2.73 4.30
CA MET A 216 4.92 -2.73 4.75
C MET A 216 4.35 -4.14 4.86
N THR A 217 4.55 -4.97 3.83
CA THR A 217 4.04 -6.34 3.82
C THR A 217 4.59 -7.14 4.99
N LEU A 218 5.90 -7.03 5.27
CA LEU A 218 6.55 -7.75 6.36
C LEU A 218 6.19 -7.20 7.75
N ASN A 219 6.07 -5.89 7.90
CA ASN A 219 5.86 -5.27 9.21
C ASN A 219 4.40 -5.14 9.60
N ASN A 220 3.48 -5.03 8.66
CA ASN A 220 2.06 -4.76 8.94
C ASN A 220 1.16 -5.89 8.44
N ILE A 221 1.16 -6.17 7.12
CA ILE A 221 0.15 -7.05 6.51
C ILE A 221 0.29 -8.51 7.01
N ILE A 222 1.50 -9.06 6.95
CA ILE A 222 1.74 -10.44 7.39
C ILE A 222 1.46 -10.62 8.89
N PRO A 223 1.97 -9.78 9.81
CA PRO A 223 1.68 -9.92 11.22
C PRO A 223 0.18 -9.83 11.52
N GLU A 224 -0.53 -8.83 10.95
CA GLU A 224 -1.96 -8.64 11.18
C GLU A 224 -2.78 -9.84 10.63
N ALA A 225 -2.42 -10.35 9.46
CA ALA A 225 -3.07 -11.54 8.92
C ALA A 225 -2.82 -12.77 9.80
N TYR A 226 -1.59 -12.94 10.30
CA TYR A 226 -1.18 -14.10 11.08
C TYR A 226 -1.94 -14.25 12.40
N GLU A 227 -2.31 -13.13 13.04
CA GLU A 227 -3.06 -13.15 14.31
C GLU A 227 -4.32 -14.01 14.27
N ASP A 228 -5.05 -14.02 13.14
CA ASP A 228 -6.34 -14.72 13.02
C ASP A 228 -6.29 -16.01 12.18
N VAL A 229 -5.33 -16.10 11.22
CA VAL A 229 -5.32 -17.23 10.26
C VAL A 229 -4.12 -18.17 10.44
N HIS A 230 -3.13 -17.80 11.27
CA HIS A 230 -1.96 -18.63 11.61
C HIS A 230 -1.33 -19.27 10.34
N ASP A 231 -1.18 -20.60 10.32
CA ASP A 231 -0.54 -21.33 9.22
C ASP A 231 -1.25 -21.21 7.86
N GLN A 232 -2.53 -20.81 7.84
CA GLN A 232 -3.25 -20.58 6.57
C GLN A 232 -2.65 -19.43 5.75
N ILE A 233 -1.85 -18.56 6.38
CA ILE A 233 -1.19 -17.43 5.68
C ILE A 233 -0.28 -17.94 4.55
N SER A 234 0.41 -19.07 4.75
CA SER A 234 1.31 -19.65 3.73
C SER A 234 0.53 -20.12 2.50
N ILE A 235 -0.65 -20.72 2.71
CA ILE A 235 -1.50 -21.19 1.60
C ILE A 235 -2.13 -20.00 0.88
N LEU A 236 -2.72 -19.07 1.62
CA LEU A 236 -3.40 -17.91 1.05
C LEU A 236 -2.43 -16.96 0.36
N GLY A 237 -1.27 -16.71 0.99
CA GLY A 237 -0.20 -15.92 0.38
C GLY A 237 0.37 -16.60 -0.88
N GLY A 238 0.56 -17.92 -0.84
CA GLY A 238 0.96 -18.70 -2.01
C GLY A 238 -0.04 -18.59 -3.16
N ILE A 239 -1.35 -18.64 -2.87
CA ILE A 239 -2.40 -18.42 -3.86
C ILE A 239 -2.34 -16.98 -4.41
N GLY A 240 -2.21 -15.97 -3.54
CA GLY A 240 -2.09 -14.59 -3.95
C GLY A 240 -0.88 -14.35 -4.86
N PHE A 241 0.28 -14.90 -4.48
CA PHE A 241 1.49 -14.85 -5.31
C PHE A 241 1.27 -15.49 -6.68
N ALA A 242 0.67 -16.68 -6.73
CA ALA A 242 0.40 -17.38 -7.98
C ALA A 242 -0.56 -16.59 -8.89
N ILE A 243 -1.59 -15.96 -8.33
CA ILE A 243 -2.51 -15.11 -9.09
C ILE A 243 -1.75 -13.93 -9.70
N ALA A 244 -0.97 -13.18 -8.92
CA ALA A 244 -0.20 -12.05 -9.43
C ALA A 244 0.85 -12.48 -10.46
N PHE A 245 1.53 -13.61 -10.24
CA PHE A 245 2.46 -14.19 -11.20
C PHE A 245 1.80 -14.48 -12.55
N ILE A 246 0.63 -15.10 -12.53
CA ILE A 246 -0.12 -15.40 -13.77
C ILE A 246 -0.54 -14.10 -14.46
N VAL A 247 -1.07 -13.13 -13.70
CA VAL A 247 -1.50 -11.83 -14.24
C VAL A 247 -0.32 -11.09 -14.85
N SER A 248 0.81 -10.98 -14.14
CA SER A 248 2.01 -10.32 -14.65
C SER A 248 2.49 -10.94 -15.97
N HIS A 249 2.50 -12.27 -16.09
CA HIS A 249 2.96 -12.95 -17.32
C HIS A 249 1.95 -12.96 -18.46
N LEU A 250 0.65 -12.96 -18.18
CA LEU A 250 -0.36 -12.91 -19.24
C LEU A 250 -0.49 -11.53 -19.91
N PHE A 251 -0.14 -10.47 -19.19
CA PHE A 251 -0.26 -9.09 -19.69
C PHE A 251 1.07 -8.42 -20.00
N SER A 252 2.20 -9.14 -19.81
CA SER A 252 3.56 -8.65 -20.15
C SER A 252 3.95 -8.86 -21.63
N HIS A 253 3.04 -9.40 -22.46
CA HIS A 253 3.28 -9.67 -23.88
C HIS A 253 2.39 -8.83 -24.79
#